data_be4a002c0be3fec38f3b6f037db13df0
#
_entry.id   be4a002c0be3fec38f3b6f037db13df0
#
_cell.length_a   1.000
_cell.length_b   1.000
_cell.length_c   1.000
_cell.angle_alpha   90.00
_cell.angle_beta   90.00
_cell.angle_gamma   90.00
#
_symmetry.space_group_name_H-M   'P 1'
#
loop_
_entity.id
_entity.type
_entity.pdbx_description
1 polymer ?
#
loop_
_entity_poly.entity_id
_entity_poly.type
_entity_poly.pdbx_seq_one_letter_code
_entity_poly.pdbx_strand_id
1 'polypeptide(L)'
;LTNSNRMSLQSNSTHTFDAIVIGSGMSGGWAAKELTEKGLKTLVLERGRDVKHLVDYPTTNMKPWEFEHRGEIPLEIQKANPVVSRCYAFREDAQHFFVKDQEHPYTQEKPFDWIRGYQVGGKSLLWARQTQRWSHFDFTGPARDGFAVDWPIRYKEIDPWYSYVEKFAGISGNKDGIPE
;
A
#
# COMPACT_ATOMS: atom_id res chain seq x y z
N LEU A 1 19.33 2.94 38.57
CA LEU A 1 18.37 4.07 38.69
C LEU A 1 18.15 4.65 37.31
N THR A 2 17.22 4.11 36.55
CA THR A 2 16.85 4.55 35.21
C THR A 2 15.70 5.54 35.33
N ASN A 3 15.98 6.82 35.10
CA ASN A 3 14.98 7.87 34.97
C ASN A 3 14.25 7.68 33.61
N SER A 4 13.07 7.14 33.68
CA SER A 4 12.10 7.12 32.59
C SER A 4 11.48 8.51 32.49
N ASN A 5 11.97 9.34 31.59
CA ASN A 5 11.33 10.59 31.18
C ASN A 5 10.02 10.22 30.43
N ARG A 6 8.93 10.11 31.16
CA ARG A 6 7.59 10.20 30.56
C ARG A 6 7.40 11.66 30.13
N MET A 7 7.54 11.93 28.85
CA MET A 7 7.04 13.15 28.26
C MET A 7 5.51 13.18 28.44
N SER A 8 5.04 13.99 29.39
CA SER A 8 3.63 14.33 29.49
C SER A 8 3.29 15.30 28.35
N LEU A 9 2.68 14.76 27.31
CA LEU A 9 2.03 15.59 26.28
C LEU A 9 0.79 16.24 26.89
N GLN A 10 0.97 17.35 27.59
CA GLN A 10 -0.14 18.26 27.89
C GLN A 10 -0.41 19.10 26.63
N SER A 11 -1.22 18.57 25.74
CA SER A 11 -1.81 19.32 24.66
C SER A 11 -3.14 19.90 25.14
N ASN A 12 -3.16 21.18 25.50
CA ASN A 12 -4.38 21.94 25.83
C ASN A 12 -5.16 22.39 24.59
N SER A 13 -4.98 21.76 23.44
CA SER A 13 -5.78 22.04 22.25
C SER A 13 -6.82 20.95 22.08
N THR A 14 -8.07 21.26 22.37
CA THR A 14 -9.24 20.42 22.07
C THR A 14 -9.49 20.41 20.55
N HIS A 15 -8.62 19.76 19.81
CA HIS A 15 -8.91 19.47 18.40
C HIS A 15 -9.81 18.23 18.37
N THR A 16 -11.10 18.46 18.15
CA THR A 16 -12.05 17.38 17.87
C THR A 16 -12.08 17.09 16.38
N PHE A 17 -12.14 15.84 16.03
CA PHE A 17 -12.31 15.34 14.66
C PHE A 17 -13.54 14.44 14.63
N ASP A 18 -14.25 14.46 13.48
CA ASP A 18 -15.39 13.60 13.25
C ASP A 18 -14.96 12.17 12.89
N ALA A 19 -13.77 12.04 12.28
CA ALA A 19 -13.21 10.77 11.86
C ALA A 19 -11.69 10.76 12.01
N ILE A 20 -11.14 9.57 12.27
CA ILE A 20 -9.70 9.29 12.26
C ILE A 20 -9.43 8.14 11.31
N VAL A 21 -8.56 8.39 10.33
CA VAL A 21 -8.06 7.39 9.37
C VAL A 21 -6.64 7.02 9.74
N ILE A 22 -6.36 5.73 9.94
CA ILE A 22 -5.03 5.24 10.29
C ILE A 22 -4.37 4.64 9.05
N GLY A 23 -3.31 5.31 8.59
CA GLY A 23 -2.58 5.00 7.37
C GLY A 23 -3.14 5.74 6.16
N SER A 24 -2.24 6.22 5.31
CA SER A 24 -2.55 6.97 4.08
C SER A 24 -2.34 6.15 2.80
N GLY A 25 -2.26 4.83 2.93
CA GLY A 25 -2.18 3.92 1.80
C GLY A 25 -3.46 3.91 0.96
N MET A 26 -3.54 3.00 0.01
CA MET A 26 -4.64 2.94 -0.95
C MET A 26 -6.03 2.97 -0.29
N SER A 27 -6.27 2.15 0.72
CA SER A 27 -7.57 2.12 1.43
C SER A 27 -7.81 3.36 2.28
N GLY A 28 -6.80 3.80 3.05
CA GLY A 28 -6.94 4.97 3.92
C GLY A 28 -7.07 6.27 3.13
N GLY A 29 -6.38 6.41 2.01
CA GLY A 29 -6.51 7.54 1.11
C GLY A 29 -7.94 7.68 0.57
N TRP A 30 -8.56 6.58 0.14
CA TRP A 30 -9.97 6.57 -0.29
C TRP A 30 -10.93 6.89 0.86
N ALA A 31 -10.72 6.31 2.04
CA ALA A 31 -11.54 6.62 3.20
C ALA A 31 -11.46 8.12 3.58
N ALA A 32 -10.25 8.67 3.62
CA ALA A 32 -10.04 10.09 3.90
C ALA A 32 -10.73 10.99 2.86
N LYS A 33 -10.60 10.66 1.56
CA LYS A 33 -11.28 11.36 0.48
C LYS A 33 -12.80 11.38 0.70
N GLU A 34 -13.41 10.22 0.85
CA GLU A 34 -14.86 10.09 0.98
C GLU A 34 -15.40 10.82 2.23
N LEU A 35 -14.70 10.73 3.34
CA LEU A 35 -15.09 11.39 4.58
C LEU A 35 -15.00 12.91 4.46
N THR A 36 -13.90 13.44 3.91
CA THR A 36 -13.70 14.88 3.76
C THR A 36 -14.65 15.49 2.72
N GLU A 37 -14.91 14.82 1.61
CA GLU A 37 -15.87 15.28 0.60
C GLU A 37 -17.31 15.31 1.13
N LYS A 38 -17.61 14.50 2.14
CA LYS A 38 -18.89 14.56 2.87
C LYS A 38 -18.92 15.62 4.00
N GLY A 39 -17.87 16.45 4.09
CA GLY A 39 -17.79 17.55 5.04
C GLY A 39 -17.30 17.17 6.44
N LEU A 40 -16.85 15.93 6.66
CA LEU A 40 -16.33 15.51 7.96
C LEU A 40 -14.91 16.04 8.17
N LYS A 41 -14.65 16.58 9.37
CA LYS A 41 -13.30 16.95 9.79
C LYS A 41 -12.51 15.70 10.10
N THR A 42 -11.66 15.28 9.18
CA THR A 42 -10.95 14.01 9.22
C THR A 42 -9.48 14.19 9.57
N LEU A 43 -8.99 13.43 10.54
CA LEU A 43 -7.57 13.31 10.85
C LEU A 43 -7.01 12.04 10.20
N VAL A 44 -5.93 12.21 9.44
CA VAL A 44 -5.17 11.07 8.89
C VAL A 44 -3.87 10.91 9.67
N LEU A 45 -3.66 9.75 10.25
CA LEU A 45 -2.42 9.38 10.96
C LEU A 45 -1.58 8.47 10.07
N GLU A 46 -0.40 8.92 9.70
CA GLU A 46 0.56 8.15 8.87
C GLU A 46 1.85 7.94 9.66
N ARG A 47 2.37 6.70 9.64
CA ARG A 47 3.64 6.36 10.32
C ARG A 47 4.87 6.59 9.45
N GLY A 48 4.68 6.61 8.13
CA GLY A 48 5.76 6.66 7.15
C GLY A 48 6.25 8.07 6.86
N ARG A 49 7.35 8.14 6.13
CA ARG A 49 7.94 9.41 5.70
C ARG A 49 7.10 10.06 4.61
N ASP A 50 7.15 11.37 4.55
CA ASP A 50 6.57 12.13 3.45
C ASP A 50 7.50 12.07 2.22
N VAL A 51 7.08 11.33 1.20
CA VAL A 51 7.81 11.17 -0.06
C VAL A 51 7.57 12.39 -0.94
N LYS A 52 8.64 13.08 -1.28
CA LYS A 52 8.59 14.27 -2.13
C LYS A 52 8.72 13.90 -3.60
N HIS A 53 7.74 14.32 -4.38
CA HIS A 53 7.76 14.12 -5.84
C HIS A 53 9.03 14.72 -6.45
N LEU A 54 9.64 14.04 -7.39
CA LEU A 54 10.93 14.31 -8.04
C LEU A 54 12.17 14.17 -7.13
N VAL A 55 12.10 14.56 -5.86
CA VAL A 55 13.25 14.50 -4.93
C VAL A 55 13.53 13.05 -4.54
N ASP A 56 12.49 12.31 -4.18
CA ASP A 56 12.59 10.92 -3.75
C ASP A 56 12.47 9.90 -4.91
N TYR A 57 12.58 10.39 -6.15
CA TYR A 57 12.61 9.57 -7.37
C TYR A 57 13.94 9.73 -8.14
N PRO A 58 15.08 9.43 -7.52
CA PRO A 58 16.40 9.71 -8.11
C PRO A 58 16.65 8.92 -9.40
N THR A 59 15.93 7.82 -9.57
CA THR A 59 16.12 6.88 -10.69
C THR A 59 15.15 7.10 -11.85
N THR A 60 14.19 8.03 -11.75
CA THR A 60 13.10 8.19 -12.72
C THR A 60 13.57 8.38 -14.17
N ASN A 61 14.68 9.08 -14.36
CA ASN A 61 15.23 9.37 -15.70
C ASN A 61 16.42 8.48 -16.05
N MET A 62 16.81 7.55 -15.20
CA MET A 62 17.91 6.62 -15.44
C MET A 62 17.44 5.47 -16.33
N LYS A 63 18.31 5.09 -17.24
CA LYS A 63 18.12 3.92 -18.09
C LYS A 63 18.73 2.68 -17.39
N PRO A 64 18.28 1.46 -17.72
CA PRO A 64 18.75 0.24 -17.04
C PRO A 64 20.28 0.07 -17.00
N TRP A 65 20.98 0.57 -18.00
CA TRP A 65 22.45 0.49 -18.09
C TRP A 65 23.19 1.59 -17.32
N GLU A 66 22.47 2.59 -16.83
CA GLU A 66 23.03 3.69 -16.00
C GLU A 66 23.03 3.35 -14.53
N PHE A 67 22.33 2.27 -14.12
CA PHE A 67 22.36 1.76 -12.77
C PHE A 67 23.71 1.09 -12.46
N GLU A 68 24.22 1.30 -11.26
CA GLU A 68 25.50 0.72 -10.79
C GLU A 68 25.50 -0.81 -10.90
N HIS A 69 24.37 -1.44 -10.54
CA HIS A 69 24.19 -2.90 -10.56
C HIS A 69 23.21 -3.35 -11.66
N ARG A 70 22.99 -2.52 -12.68
CA ARG A 70 22.07 -2.79 -13.80
C ARG A 70 20.64 -3.15 -13.36
N GLY A 71 20.19 -2.55 -12.25
CA GLY A 71 18.89 -2.75 -11.66
C GLY A 71 18.78 -3.94 -10.70
N GLU A 72 19.84 -4.73 -10.54
CA GLU A 72 19.86 -5.84 -9.60
C GLU A 72 20.22 -5.37 -8.18
N ILE A 73 19.80 -6.14 -7.19
CA ILE A 73 20.16 -5.88 -5.79
C ILE A 73 21.46 -6.63 -5.46
N PRO A 74 22.48 -5.96 -4.89
CA PRO A 74 23.69 -6.61 -4.43
C PRO A 74 23.42 -7.77 -3.46
N LEU A 75 24.22 -8.83 -3.55
CA LEU A 75 24.04 -10.05 -2.75
C LEU A 75 24.06 -9.77 -1.24
N GLU A 76 24.84 -8.79 -0.81
CA GLU A 76 24.92 -8.39 0.60
C GLU A 76 23.58 -7.80 1.09
N ILE A 77 22.95 -6.96 0.27
CA ILE A 77 21.63 -6.40 0.58
C ILE A 77 20.57 -7.50 0.58
N GLN A 78 20.65 -8.45 -0.36
CA GLN A 78 19.73 -9.60 -0.39
C GLN A 78 19.85 -10.45 0.88
N LYS A 79 21.07 -10.77 1.30
CA LYS A 79 21.34 -11.53 2.53
C LYS A 79 20.86 -10.80 3.79
N ALA A 80 21.02 -9.49 3.83
CA ALA A 80 20.53 -8.66 4.93
C ALA A 80 19.00 -8.53 4.98
N ASN A 81 18.32 -8.76 3.85
CA ASN A 81 16.88 -8.57 3.71
C ASN A 81 16.21 -9.79 3.03
N PRO A 82 16.23 -10.97 3.68
CA PRO A 82 15.85 -12.23 3.04
C PRO A 82 14.36 -12.33 2.68
N VAL A 83 13.49 -11.59 3.36
CA VAL A 83 12.05 -11.58 3.08
C VAL A 83 11.73 -10.61 1.94
N VAL A 84 12.09 -9.35 2.09
CA VAL A 84 11.75 -8.35 1.08
C VAL A 84 12.44 -8.63 -0.26
N SER A 85 13.61 -9.26 -0.25
CA SER A 85 14.34 -9.65 -1.47
C SER A 85 13.63 -10.71 -2.32
N ARG A 86 12.61 -11.38 -1.78
CA ARG A 86 11.75 -12.30 -2.55
C ARG A 86 10.75 -11.54 -3.43
N CYS A 87 10.53 -10.26 -3.16
CA CYS A 87 9.67 -9.43 -3.98
C CYS A 87 10.37 -9.07 -5.29
N TYR A 88 9.76 -9.43 -6.41
CA TYR A 88 10.31 -9.14 -7.75
C TYR A 88 10.53 -7.65 -8.01
N ALA A 89 9.78 -6.79 -7.33
CA ALA A 89 9.87 -5.33 -7.44
C ALA A 89 10.91 -4.72 -6.49
N PHE A 90 11.55 -5.51 -5.64
CA PHE A 90 12.66 -5.07 -4.78
C PHE A 90 13.95 -5.05 -5.60
N ARG A 91 14.11 -3.98 -6.37
CA ARG A 91 15.21 -3.77 -7.28
C ARG A 91 15.97 -2.50 -6.95
N GLU A 92 17.11 -2.28 -7.58
CA GLU A 92 17.98 -1.13 -7.33
C GLU A 92 17.26 0.22 -7.44
N ASP A 93 16.35 0.34 -8.39
CA ASP A 93 15.56 1.55 -8.65
C ASP A 93 14.45 1.82 -7.63
N ALA A 94 13.94 0.78 -6.96
CA ALA A 94 12.76 0.87 -6.11
C ALA A 94 13.01 0.49 -4.64
N GLN A 95 14.19 -0.06 -4.30
CA GLN A 95 14.46 -0.61 -2.96
C GLN A 95 14.26 0.37 -1.81
N HIS A 96 14.42 1.67 -2.06
CA HIS A 96 14.28 2.72 -1.05
C HIS A 96 12.82 2.97 -0.62
N PHE A 97 11.84 2.43 -1.34
CA PHE A 97 10.44 2.45 -0.97
C PHE A 97 10.00 1.27 -0.10
N PHE A 98 10.84 0.25 -0.02
CA PHE A 98 10.53 -0.94 0.77
C PHE A 98 11.08 -0.85 2.19
N VAL A 99 10.33 -1.42 3.12
CA VAL A 99 10.79 -1.61 4.50
C VAL A 99 11.83 -2.72 4.52
N LYS A 100 12.99 -2.42 5.08
CA LYS A 100 14.07 -3.39 5.23
C LYS A 100 13.79 -4.34 6.41
N ASP A 101 14.09 -5.62 6.22
CA ASP A 101 13.80 -6.64 7.23
C ASP A 101 14.55 -6.40 8.54
N GLN A 102 15.81 -5.92 8.46
CA GLN A 102 16.62 -5.62 9.64
C GLN A 102 16.13 -4.40 10.42
N GLU A 103 15.56 -3.41 9.76
CA GLU A 103 15.08 -2.18 10.40
C GLU A 103 13.76 -2.41 11.14
N HIS A 104 12.95 -3.32 10.62
CA HIS A 104 11.60 -3.61 11.14
C HIS A 104 11.32 -5.11 11.18
N PRO A 105 12.00 -5.86 12.05
CA PRO A 105 11.78 -7.29 12.18
C PRO A 105 10.35 -7.59 12.65
N TYR A 106 9.85 -8.76 12.28
CA TYR A 106 8.55 -9.27 12.74
C TYR A 106 8.64 -10.77 13.04
N THR A 107 7.74 -11.25 13.89
CA THR A 107 7.65 -12.67 14.23
C THR A 107 6.62 -13.35 13.34
N GLN A 108 6.97 -14.51 12.81
CA GLN A 108 6.08 -15.37 12.02
C GLN A 108 5.62 -16.55 12.88
N GLU A 109 4.32 -16.69 13.09
CA GLU A 109 3.73 -17.91 13.66
C GLU A 109 3.55 -18.98 12.58
N LYS A 110 3.27 -18.54 11.36
CA LYS A 110 3.24 -19.35 10.13
C LYS A 110 4.05 -18.62 9.06
N PRO A 111 4.62 -19.33 8.07
CA PRO A 111 5.37 -18.68 7.00
C PRO A 111 4.58 -17.57 6.31
N PHE A 112 5.11 -16.35 6.33
CA PHE A 112 4.47 -15.18 5.75
C PHE A 112 5.51 -14.13 5.36
N ASP A 113 5.60 -13.83 4.07
CA ASP A 113 6.47 -12.78 3.55
C ASP A 113 5.76 -11.42 3.60
N TRP A 114 6.04 -10.66 4.64
CA TRP A 114 5.40 -9.35 4.83
C TRP A 114 6.15 -8.24 4.11
N ILE A 115 5.80 -8.01 2.86
CA ILE A 115 6.34 -6.91 2.05
C ILE A 115 5.62 -5.62 2.40
N ARG A 116 6.37 -4.63 2.87
CA ARG A 116 5.85 -3.38 3.43
C ARG A 116 6.48 -2.14 2.79
N GLY A 117 5.73 -1.02 2.81
CA GLY A 117 6.22 0.30 2.49
C GLY A 117 5.72 1.29 3.55
N TYR A 118 6.64 2.00 4.22
CA TYR A 118 6.32 2.99 5.26
C TYR A 118 6.58 4.40 4.73
N GLN A 119 5.61 4.90 3.99
CA GLN A 119 5.59 6.25 3.45
C GLN A 119 4.15 6.73 3.26
N VAL A 120 3.96 8.04 3.13
CA VAL A 120 2.70 8.63 2.69
C VAL A 120 2.31 8.00 1.35
N GLY A 121 1.09 7.48 1.26
CA GLY A 121 0.63 6.69 0.11
C GLY A 121 0.91 5.18 0.23
N GLY A 122 1.75 4.74 1.17
CA GLY A 122 2.04 3.33 1.41
C GLY A 122 2.49 2.58 0.16
N LYS A 123 1.92 1.41 -0.08
CA LYS A 123 2.23 0.58 -1.25
C LYS A 123 1.66 1.09 -2.58
N SER A 124 0.89 2.19 -2.59
CA SER A 124 0.48 2.82 -3.84
C SER A 124 1.66 3.37 -4.65
N LEU A 125 2.84 3.51 -4.04
CA LEU A 125 4.09 3.87 -4.72
C LEU A 125 4.83 2.68 -5.33
N LEU A 126 4.40 1.45 -5.03
CA LEU A 126 5.11 0.21 -5.37
C LEU A 126 4.35 -0.70 -6.34
N TRP A 127 3.10 -0.39 -6.66
CA TRP A 127 2.29 -1.24 -7.52
C TRP A 127 2.55 -0.99 -9.00
N ALA A 128 2.31 -2.01 -9.82
CA ALA A 128 2.55 -1.95 -11.27
C ALA A 128 1.46 -1.19 -12.06
N ARG A 129 0.50 -0.58 -11.40
CA ARG A 129 -0.62 0.19 -11.96
C ARG A 129 -1.57 -0.64 -12.84
N GLN A 130 -1.54 -1.94 -12.70
CA GLN A 130 -2.57 -2.81 -13.27
C GLN A 130 -3.82 -2.76 -12.39
N THR A 131 -4.94 -2.38 -12.99
CA THR A 131 -6.20 -2.23 -12.27
C THR A 131 -7.24 -3.07 -12.96
N GLN A 132 -7.58 -4.18 -12.36
CA GLN A 132 -8.56 -5.13 -12.88
C GLN A 132 -9.70 -5.25 -11.90
N ARG A 133 -10.91 -5.43 -12.40
CA ARG A 133 -12.04 -5.80 -11.59
C ARG A 133 -11.95 -7.29 -11.25
N TRP A 134 -12.33 -7.63 -10.04
CA TRP A 134 -12.59 -9.02 -9.72
C TRP A 134 -13.91 -9.44 -10.36
N SER A 135 -13.93 -10.64 -10.88
CA SER A 135 -15.10 -11.19 -11.53
C SER A 135 -16.12 -11.74 -10.53
N HIS A 136 -17.32 -12.04 -11.01
CA HIS A 136 -18.31 -12.76 -10.21
C HIS A 136 -17.75 -14.06 -9.58
N PHE A 137 -16.87 -14.76 -10.31
CA PHE A 137 -16.25 -16.00 -9.83
C PHE A 137 -15.31 -15.81 -8.66
N ASP A 138 -14.65 -14.69 -8.55
CA ASP A 138 -13.72 -14.40 -7.46
C ASP A 138 -14.45 -14.29 -6.11
N PHE A 139 -15.69 -13.77 -6.12
CA PHE A 139 -16.49 -13.62 -4.92
C PHE A 139 -17.14 -14.93 -4.44
N THR A 140 -17.30 -15.91 -5.32
CA THR A 140 -17.93 -17.20 -5.02
C THR A 140 -16.97 -18.39 -5.12
N GLY A 141 -15.74 -18.15 -5.53
CA GLY A 141 -14.71 -19.18 -5.73
C GLY A 141 -14.43 -20.02 -4.49
N PRO A 142 -14.23 -19.41 -3.30
CA PRO A 142 -13.90 -20.16 -2.10
C PRO A 142 -14.89 -21.27 -1.75
N ALA A 143 -16.21 -21.01 -1.78
CA ALA A 143 -17.22 -22.03 -1.53
C ALA A 143 -17.39 -22.99 -2.71
N ARG A 144 -17.34 -22.49 -3.94
CA ARG A 144 -17.40 -23.32 -5.15
C ARG A 144 -16.29 -24.37 -5.18
N ASP A 145 -15.07 -23.95 -4.82
CA ASP A 145 -13.89 -24.81 -4.84
C ASP A 145 -13.69 -25.57 -3.51
N GLY A 146 -14.53 -25.33 -2.51
CA GLY A 146 -14.66 -26.13 -1.29
C GLY A 146 -13.53 -25.93 -0.25
N PHE A 147 -12.76 -24.84 -0.33
CA PHE A 147 -11.63 -24.63 0.59
C PHE A 147 -11.87 -23.51 1.62
N ALA A 148 -12.85 -22.64 1.43
CA ALA A 148 -13.15 -21.55 2.36
C ALA A 148 -14.60 -21.07 2.22
N VAL A 149 -14.96 -20.03 2.96
CA VAL A 149 -16.26 -19.35 2.84
C VAL A 149 -16.21 -18.26 1.77
N ASP A 150 -17.35 -18.01 1.16
CA ASP A 150 -17.50 -16.91 0.20
C ASP A 150 -17.28 -15.55 0.84
N TRP A 151 -16.96 -14.57 0.02
CA TRP A 151 -17.02 -13.18 0.42
C TRP A 151 -18.45 -12.79 0.81
N PRO A 152 -18.63 -11.96 1.88
CA PRO A 152 -19.97 -11.53 2.31
C PRO A 152 -20.65 -10.55 1.35
N ILE A 153 -19.92 -10.08 0.33
CA ILE A 153 -20.39 -9.19 -0.74
C ILE A 153 -20.36 -9.92 -2.08
N ARG A 154 -21.15 -9.43 -3.03
CA ARG A 154 -21.21 -9.98 -4.39
C ARG A 154 -20.82 -8.93 -5.43
N TYR A 155 -20.41 -9.37 -6.60
CA TYR A 155 -19.98 -8.50 -7.69
C TYR A 155 -20.97 -7.36 -7.97
N LYS A 156 -22.26 -7.65 -8.04
CA LYS A 156 -23.32 -6.66 -8.30
C LYS A 156 -23.37 -5.52 -7.27
N GLU A 157 -22.93 -5.79 -6.05
CA GLU A 157 -22.92 -4.78 -4.97
C GLU A 157 -21.69 -3.86 -5.10
N ILE A 158 -20.58 -4.37 -5.63
CA ILE A 158 -19.33 -3.62 -5.76
C ILE A 158 -19.14 -2.97 -7.13
N ASP A 159 -19.81 -3.47 -8.18
CA ASP A 159 -19.70 -2.96 -9.54
C ASP A 159 -19.88 -1.43 -9.68
N PRO A 160 -20.88 -0.77 -9.03
CA PRO A 160 -20.99 0.68 -9.07
C PRO A 160 -19.77 1.39 -8.47
N TRP A 161 -19.13 0.78 -7.47
CA TRP A 161 -17.94 1.33 -6.83
C TRP A 161 -16.69 1.17 -7.68
N TYR A 162 -16.54 0.06 -8.42
CA TYR A 162 -15.52 -0.06 -9.46
C TYR A 162 -15.64 1.07 -10.47
N SER A 163 -16.83 1.28 -11.01
CA SER A 163 -17.08 2.33 -11.99
C SER A 163 -16.78 3.73 -11.44
N TYR A 164 -17.12 3.98 -10.17
CA TYR A 164 -16.82 5.23 -9.48
C TYR A 164 -15.31 5.46 -9.34
N VAL A 165 -14.58 4.45 -8.85
CA VAL A 165 -13.13 4.51 -8.65
C VAL A 165 -12.40 4.67 -9.98
N GLU A 166 -12.77 3.89 -11.00
CA GLU A 166 -12.18 3.95 -12.33
C GLU A 166 -12.31 5.33 -12.95
N LYS A 167 -13.51 5.93 -12.85
CA LYS A 167 -13.76 7.27 -13.36
C LYS A 167 -12.94 8.33 -12.61
N PHE A 168 -12.87 8.24 -11.29
CA PHE A 168 -12.12 9.18 -10.47
C PHE A 168 -10.61 9.08 -10.71
N ALA A 169 -10.07 7.86 -10.74
CA ALA A 169 -8.65 7.61 -10.93
C ALA A 169 -8.18 7.75 -12.40
N GLY A 170 -9.11 7.88 -13.34
CA GLY A 170 -8.79 7.95 -14.76
C GLY A 170 -8.27 6.63 -15.31
N ILE A 171 -8.81 5.49 -14.85
CA ILE A 171 -8.41 4.18 -15.34
C ILE A 171 -8.80 4.05 -16.80
N SER A 172 -7.82 3.80 -17.65
CA SER A 172 -8.05 3.52 -19.07
C SER A 172 -8.23 2.02 -19.29
N GLY A 173 -9.15 1.66 -20.15
CA GLY A 173 -9.44 0.28 -20.49
C GLY A 173 -10.35 0.18 -21.70
N ASN A 174 -10.60 -1.02 -22.14
CA ASN A 174 -11.43 -1.33 -23.29
C ASN A 174 -12.54 -2.31 -22.87
N LYS A 175 -13.69 -2.23 -23.55
CA LYS A 175 -14.75 -3.21 -23.38
C LYS A 175 -14.54 -4.35 -24.36
N ASP A 176 -13.79 -5.35 -23.95
CA ASP A 176 -13.40 -6.47 -24.81
C ASP A 176 -14.43 -7.62 -24.82
N GLY A 177 -15.54 -7.46 -24.12
CA GLY A 177 -16.57 -8.50 -24.01
C GLY A 177 -16.13 -9.74 -23.22
N ILE A 178 -15.06 -9.62 -22.47
CA ILE A 178 -14.63 -10.67 -21.53
C ILE A 178 -15.60 -10.67 -20.36
N PRO A 179 -16.12 -11.83 -19.94
CA PRO A 179 -16.98 -11.93 -18.77
C PRO A 179 -16.29 -11.41 -17.52
N GLU A 180 -16.93 -10.49 -16.82
CA GLU A 180 -16.49 -9.98 -15.52
C GLU A 180 -16.85 -10.94 -14.40
#